data_8df94796cca3b3b0f2c6b1183ecfd379
#
_entry.id   8df94796cca3b3b0f2c6b1183ecfd379
#
_cell.length_a   1.000
_cell.length_b   1.000
_cell.length_c   1.000
_cell.angle_alpha   90.00
_cell.angle_beta   90.00
_cell.angle_gamma   90.00
#
_symmetry.space_group_name_H-M   'P 1'
#
loop_
_entity.id
_entity.type
_entity.pdbx_description
1 polymer ?
#
loop_
_entity_poly.entity_id
_entity_poly.type
_entity_poly.pdbx_seq_one_letter_code
_entity_poly.pdbx_strand_id
1 'polypeptide(L)'
;LARIYESLQEHNSHPYNLKIKELEQLVHQYFKSEKLPSFYADKMNMSLKHLNRICKNVLNVTLTEFIYSKIILESKRLLSANTMTIGEVANELGFENYSYFTKVFKKHTNLTPKVFKKIV
;
A
#
# COMPACT_ATOMS: atom_id res chain seq x y z
N LEU A 1 -3.26 -9.80 -5.39
CA LEU A 1 -3.47 -8.82 -6.44
C LEU A 1 -4.75 -9.01 -7.18
N ALA A 2 -4.94 -10.19 -7.74
CA ALA A 2 -6.18 -10.55 -8.41
C ALA A 2 -7.37 -10.37 -7.45
N ARG A 3 -7.18 -10.66 -6.18
CA ARG A 3 -8.22 -10.55 -5.17
C ARG A 3 -8.66 -9.10 -4.96
N ILE A 4 -7.73 -8.15 -4.95
CA ILE A 4 -8.07 -6.73 -4.82
C ILE A 4 -8.83 -6.25 -6.05
N TYR A 5 -8.38 -6.64 -7.23
CA TYR A 5 -9.01 -6.30 -8.48
C TYR A 5 -10.45 -6.85 -8.54
N GLU A 6 -10.64 -8.10 -8.16
CA GLU A 6 -11.96 -8.72 -8.12
C GLU A 6 -12.89 -8.01 -7.14
N SER A 7 -12.38 -7.65 -5.95
CA SER A 7 -13.17 -6.92 -4.96
C SER A 7 -13.65 -5.58 -5.50
N LEU A 8 -12.78 -4.86 -6.19
CA LEU A 8 -13.14 -3.58 -6.81
C LEU A 8 -14.22 -3.75 -7.86
N GLN A 9 -14.13 -4.79 -8.67
CA GLN A 9 -15.14 -5.09 -9.69
C GLN A 9 -16.48 -5.48 -9.07
N GLU A 10 -16.46 -6.32 -8.04
CA GLU A 10 -17.66 -6.74 -7.33
C GLU A 10 -18.39 -5.57 -6.67
N HIS A 11 -17.65 -4.54 -6.27
CA HIS A 11 -18.20 -3.39 -5.56
C HIS A 11 -18.38 -2.16 -6.46
N ASN A 12 -18.39 -2.33 -7.79
CA ASN A 12 -18.56 -1.22 -8.72
C ASN A 12 -19.85 -0.43 -8.50
N SER A 13 -20.90 -1.06 -7.97
CA SER A 13 -22.17 -0.42 -7.70
C SER A 13 -22.30 0.09 -6.26
N HIS A 14 -21.26 -0.10 -5.43
CA HIS A 14 -21.30 0.34 -4.03
C HIS A 14 -21.38 1.86 -3.96
N PRO A 15 -22.18 2.43 -3.01
CA PRO A 15 -22.31 3.89 -2.85
C PRO A 15 -20.98 4.61 -2.67
N TYR A 16 -19.96 3.94 -2.10
CA TYR A 16 -18.65 4.52 -1.85
C TYR A 16 -17.64 4.24 -2.95
N ASN A 17 -18.07 3.72 -4.10
CA ASN A 17 -17.16 3.35 -5.18
C ASN A 17 -16.29 4.53 -5.64
N LEU A 18 -16.89 5.71 -5.81
CA LEU A 18 -16.13 6.91 -6.22
C LEU A 18 -15.11 7.32 -5.16
N LYS A 19 -15.44 7.16 -3.88
CA LYS A 19 -14.51 7.48 -2.79
C LYS A 19 -13.31 6.54 -2.79
N ILE A 20 -13.53 5.26 -3.05
CA ILE A 20 -12.44 4.29 -3.15
C ILE A 20 -11.54 4.59 -4.35
N LYS A 21 -12.12 4.97 -5.48
CA LYS A 21 -11.32 5.35 -6.66
C LYS A 21 -10.46 6.57 -6.39
N GLU A 22 -11.01 7.55 -5.70
CA GLU A 22 -10.26 8.75 -5.29
C GLU A 22 -9.11 8.37 -4.37
N LEU A 23 -9.37 7.50 -3.38
CA LEU A 23 -8.35 7.02 -2.46
C LEU A 23 -7.23 6.29 -3.20
N GLU A 24 -7.58 5.42 -4.14
CA GLU A 24 -6.59 4.69 -4.93
C GLU A 24 -5.66 5.64 -5.68
N GLN A 25 -6.21 6.67 -6.28
CA GLN A 25 -5.43 7.67 -7.01
C GLN A 25 -4.48 8.43 -6.07
N LEU A 26 -4.98 8.81 -4.89
CA LEU A 26 -4.14 9.50 -3.90
C LEU A 26 -3.02 8.59 -3.39
N VAL A 27 -3.33 7.34 -3.08
CA VAL A 27 -2.31 6.41 -2.61
C VAL A 27 -1.27 6.17 -3.70
N HIS A 28 -1.70 5.98 -4.94
CA HIS A 28 -0.78 5.82 -6.06
C HIS A 28 0.17 7.02 -6.19
N GLN A 29 -0.35 8.21 -6.00
CA GLN A 29 0.43 9.44 -6.14
C GLN A 29 1.39 9.68 -4.97
N TYR A 30 0.98 9.37 -3.73
CA TYR A 30 1.70 9.80 -2.54
C TYR A 30 2.32 8.69 -1.70
N PHE A 31 2.13 7.40 -2.03
CA PHE A 31 2.52 6.33 -1.11
C PHE A 31 4.01 6.29 -0.77
N LYS A 32 4.85 6.81 -1.66
CA LYS A 32 6.30 6.84 -1.41
C LYS A 32 6.68 7.88 -0.36
N SER A 33 5.97 9.00 -0.33
CA SER A 33 6.27 10.10 0.58
C SER A 33 5.35 10.17 1.78
N GLU A 34 4.14 9.64 1.69
CA GLU A 34 3.12 9.79 2.73
C GLU A 34 2.50 8.44 3.10
N LYS A 35 2.81 7.97 4.30
CA LYS A 35 2.36 6.66 4.77
C LYS A 35 1.33 6.74 5.90
N LEU A 36 1.08 7.94 6.44
CA LEU A 36 0.12 8.11 7.53
C LEU A 36 -1.30 8.14 6.98
N PRO A 37 -2.20 7.32 7.54
CA PRO A 37 -3.60 7.31 7.09
C PRO A 37 -4.28 8.67 7.18
N SER A 38 -3.94 9.49 8.20
CA SER A 38 -4.52 10.82 8.38
C SER A 38 -4.27 11.74 7.19
N PHE A 39 -3.12 11.61 6.53
CA PHE A 39 -2.82 12.40 5.34
C PHE A 39 -3.90 12.21 4.28
N TYR A 40 -4.29 10.97 4.03
CA TYR A 40 -5.28 10.65 2.99
C TYR A 40 -6.68 11.09 3.40
N ALA A 41 -7.03 10.92 4.66
CA ALA A 41 -8.31 11.40 5.17
C ALA A 41 -8.43 12.92 5.01
N ASP A 42 -7.37 13.65 5.35
CA ASP A 42 -7.33 15.11 5.20
C ASP A 42 -7.46 15.52 3.75
N LYS A 43 -6.76 14.84 2.84
CA LYS A 43 -6.85 15.13 1.39
C LYS A 43 -8.26 14.91 0.85
N MET A 44 -8.98 13.97 1.42
CA MET A 44 -10.35 13.67 0.99
C MET A 44 -11.40 14.43 1.78
N ASN A 45 -10.99 15.33 2.67
CA ASN A 45 -11.89 16.12 3.52
C ASN A 45 -12.83 15.22 4.34
N MET A 46 -12.29 14.15 4.89
CA MET A 46 -13.04 13.17 5.67
C MET A 46 -12.34 12.92 6.99
N SER A 47 -13.10 12.47 7.99
CA SER A 47 -12.49 11.98 9.22
C SER A 47 -11.78 10.66 8.93
N LEU A 48 -10.70 10.40 9.66
CA LEU A 48 -9.98 9.13 9.56
C LEU A 48 -10.91 7.94 9.84
N LYS A 49 -11.75 8.09 10.86
CA LYS A 49 -12.71 7.06 11.24
C LYS A 49 -13.67 6.73 10.10
N HIS A 50 -14.18 7.75 9.42
CA HIS A 50 -15.13 7.56 8.33
C HIS A 50 -14.45 6.89 7.12
N LEU A 51 -13.27 7.38 6.74
CA LEU A 51 -12.52 6.80 5.61
C LEU A 51 -12.14 5.35 5.89
N ASN A 52 -11.73 5.05 7.12
CA ASN A 52 -11.40 3.68 7.50
C ASN A 52 -12.63 2.76 7.42
N ARG A 53 -13.80 3.28 7.80
CA ARG A 53 -15.05 2.53 7.69
C ARG A 53 -15.38 2.21 6.23
N ILE A 54 -15.17 3.16 5.33
CA ILE A 54 -15.38 2.94 3.89
C ILE A 54 -14.45 1.83 3.38
N CYS A 55 -13.18 1.88 3.74
CA CYS A 55 -12.22 0.84 3.35
C CYS A 55 -12.65 -0.54 3.85
N LYS A 56 -13.07 -0.63 5.09
CA LYS A 56 -13.54 -1.91 5.66
C LYS A 56 -14.78 -2.42 4.95
N ASN A 57 -15.72 -1.55 4.64
CA ASN A 57 -16.97 -1.94 4.00
C ASN A 57 -16.78 -2.36 2.54
N VAL A 58 -15.96 -1.64 1.79
CA VAL A 58 -15.80 -1.87 0.36
C VAL A 58 -14.67 -2.86 0.06
N LEU A 59 -13.54 -2.72 0.72
CA LEU A 59 -12.32 -3.51 0.43
C LEU A 59 -12.05 -4.58 1.47
N ASN A 60 -12.75 -4.57 2.59
CA ASN A 60 -12.55 -5.51 3.70
C ASN A 60 -11.14 -5.43 4.31
N VAL A 61 -10.50 -4.28 4.21
CA VAL A 61 -9.19 -4.04 4.83
C VAL A 61 -9.20 -2.66 5.49
N THR A 62 -8.26 -2.42 6.42
CA THR A 62 -8.10 -1.09 7.01
C THR A 62 -7.41 -0.17 6.00
N LEU A 63 -7.53 1.13 6.23
CA LEU A 63 -6.82 2.13 5.41
C LEU A 63 -5.31 1.91 5.47
N THR A 64 -4.76 1.62 6.65
CA THR A 64 -3.34 1.32 6.82
C THR A 64 -2.94 0.11 5.97
N GLU A 65 -3.72 -0.96 6.04
CA GLU A 65 -3.45 -2.17 5.24
C GLU A 65 -3.48 -1.85 3.74
N PHE A 66 -4.42 -1.01 3.32
CA PHE A 66 -4.52 -0.62 1.91
C PHE A 66 -3.27 0.15 1.45
N ILE A 67 -2.83 1.13 2.24
CA ILE A 67 -1.63 1.92 1.92
C ILE A 67 -0.42 0.99 1.82
N TYR A 68 -0.21 0.14 2.81
CA TYR A 68 0.96 -0.75 2.83
C TYR A 68 0.90 -1.83 1.76
N SER A 69 -0.29 -2.23 1.32
CA SER A 69 -0.40 -3.17 0.20
C SER A 69 0.24 -2.60 -1.07
N LYS A 70 0.09 -1.29 -1.30
CA LYS A 70 0.72 -0.63 -2.45
C LYS A 70 2.23 -0.53 -2.29
N ILE A 71 2.70 -0.23 -1.09
CA ILE A 71 4.14 -0.15 -0.79
C ILE A 71 4.80 -1.52 -1.02
N ILE A 72 4.17 -2.57 -0.53
CA ILE A 72 4.71 -3.93 -0.66
C ILE A 72 4.69 -4.38 -2.12
N LEU A 73 3.62 -4.07 -2.84
CA LEU A 73 3.54 -4.40 -4.26
C LEU A 73 4.68 -3.76 -5.05
N GLU A 74 4.92 -2.47 -4.82
CA GLU A 74 6.01 -1.76 -5.49
C GLU A 74 7.38 -2.28 -5.05
N SER A 75 7.54 -2.62 -3.75
CA SER A 75 8.81 -3.20 -3.29
C SER A 75 9.10 -4.52 -4.00
N LYS A 76 8.11 -5.37 -4.16
CA LYS A 76 8.29 -6.63 -4.90
C LYS A 76 8.69 -6.39 -6.33
N ARG A 77 8.08 -5.41 -6.99
CA ARG A 77 8.41 -5.05 -8.37
C ARG A 77 9.87 -4.58 -8.49
N LEU A 78 10.29 -3.69 -7.60
CA LEU A 78 11.64 -3.15 -7.61
C LEU A 78 12.69 -4.21 -7.27
N LEU A 79 12.41 -5.07 -6.29
CA LEU A 79 13.32 -6.16 -5.92
C LEU A 79 13.44 -7.20 -7.03
N SER A 80 12.35 -7.50 -7.72
CA SER A 80 12.32 -8.48 -8.82
C SER A 80 13.07 -7.98 -10.05
N ALA A 81 13.06 -6.67 -10.30
CA ALA A 81 13.79 -6.08 -11.43
C ALA A 81 15.31 -6.22 -11.28
N ASN A 82 15.77 -6.38 -10.05
CA ASN A 82 17.20 -6.61 -9.73
C ASN A 82 18.15 -5.52 -10.26
N THR A 83 17.64 -4.28 -10.32
CA THR A 83 18.42 -3.12 -10.76
C THR A 83 18.86 -2.24 -9.60
N MET A 84 18.33 -2.47 -8.41
CA MET A 84 18.59 -1.69 -7.20
C MET A 84 19.00 -2.60 -6.05
N THR A 85 19.84 -2.08 -5.17
CA THR A 85 20.12 -2.77 -3.91
C THR A 85 18.89 -2.68 -3.01
N ILE A 86 18.84 -3.50 -1.98
CA ILE A 86 17.72 -3.46 -1.03
C ILE A 86 17.65 -2.09 -0.35
N GLY A 87 18.83 -1.52 -0.01
CA GLY A 87 18.87 -0.18 0.58
C GLY A 87 18.34 0.89 -0.35
N GLU A 88 18.64 0.78 -1.64
CA GLU A 88 18.13 1.69 -2.66
C GLU A 88 16.61 1.57 -2.79
N VAL A 89 16.09 0.34 -2.75
CA VAL A 89 14.64 0.10 -2.79
C VAL A 89 13.97 0.76 -1.58
N ALA A 90 14.54 0.56 -0.39
CA ALA A 90 14.01 1.17 0.83
C ALA A 90 13.96 2.70 0.70
N ASN A 91 15.03 3.30 0.21
CA ASN A 91 15.11 4.75 0.02
C ASN A 91 14.09 5.23 -1.03
N GLU A 92 13.97 4.53 -2.14
CA GLU A 92 13.00 4.86 -3.20
C GLU A 92 11.57 4.86 -2.66
N LEU A 93 11.27 3.96 -1.73
CA LEU A 93 9.94 3.85 -1.14
C LEU A 93 9.73 4.76 0.07
N GLY A 94 10.69 5.64 0.35
CA GLY A 94 10.55 6.64 1.40
C GLY A 94 10.83 6.15 2.80
N PHE A 95 11.51 5.02 2.97
CA PHE A 95 11.93 4.54 4.28
C PHE A 95 13.25 5.21 4.67
N GLU A 96 13.31 5.72 5.89
CA GLU A 96 14.52 6.41 6.38
C GLU A 96 15.69 5.45 6.60
N ASN A 97 15.40 4.19 6.94
CA ASN A 97 16.47 3.23 7.13
C ASN A 97 16.07 1.85 6.65
N TYR A 98 17.10 1.09 6.30
CA TYR A 98 16.99 -0.26 5.79
C TYR A 98 16.33 -1.21 6.80
N SER A 99 16.65 -1.07 8.08
CA SER A 99 16.14 -1.98 9.11
C SER A 99 14.63 -1.91 9.24
N TYR A 100 14.08 -0.70 9.18
CA TYR A 100 12.64 -0.52 9.27
C TYR A 100 11.93 -1.08 8.05
N PHE A 101 12.48 -0.84 6.87
CA PHE A 101 11.94 -1.42 5.63
C PHE A 101 11.90 -2.94 5.72
N THR A 102 12.99 -3.55 6.20
CA THR A 102 13.07 -5.01 6.37
C THR A 102 11.98 -5.53 7.29
N LYS A 103 11.76 -4.85 8.41
CA LYS A 103 10.69 -5.22 9.35
C LYS A 103 9.31 -5.16 8.71
N VAL A 104 9.03 -4.07 8.00
CA VAL A 104 7.73 -3.88 7.34
C VAL A 104 7.52 -4.93 6.26
N PHE A 105 8.52 -5.16 5.43
CA PHE A 105 8.42 -6.14 4.35
C PHE A 105 8.18 -7.54 4.92
N LYS A 106 8.93 -7.93 5.95
CA LYS A 106 8.77 -9.26 6.57
C LYS A 106 7.41 -9.41 7.24
N LYS A 107 6.91 -8.36 7.87
CA LYS A 107 5.59 -8.39 8.50
C LYS A 107 4.50 -8.70 7.47
N HIS A 108 4.60 -8.14 6.27
CA HIS A 108 3.56 -8.27 5.25
C HIS A 108 3.74 -9.48 4.32
N THR A 109 4.95 -10.02 4.21
CA THR A 109 5.25 -11.10 3.26
C THR A 109 5.75 -12.38 3.91
N ASN A 110 6.09 -12.33 5.20
CA ASN A 110 6.75 -13.41 5.95
C ASN A 110 8.16 -13.72 5.45
N LEU A 111 8.71 -12.90 4.56
CA LEU A 111 10.06 -13.04 4.04
C LEU A 111 10.81 -11.73 4.21
N THR A 112 12.13 -11.81 4.42
CA THR A 112 12.95 -10.62 4.36
C THR A 112 13.13 -10.21 2.88
N PRO A 113 13.44 -8.94 2.59
CA PRO A 113 13.73 -8.53 1.21
C PRO A 113 14.88 -9.33 0.60
N LYS A 114 15.87 -9.68 1.41
CA LYS A 114 17.03 -10.47 0.96
C LYS A 114 16.61 -11.86 0.49
N VAL A 115 15.78 -12.54 1.27
CA VAL A 115 15.27 -13.87 0.90
C VAL A 115 14.36 -13.77 -0.31
N PHE A 116 13.48 -12.79 -0.34
CA PHE A 116 12.57 -12.59 -1.49
C PHE A 116 13.36 -12.39 -2.77
N LYS A 117 14.40 -11.56 -2.74
CA LYS A 117 15.22 -11.26 -3.91
C LYS A 117 15.93 -12.50 -4.46
N LYS A 118 16.25 -13.47 -3.60
CA LYS A 118 16.89 -14.72 -4.02
C LYS A 118 15.97 -15.69 -4.73
N ILE A 119 14.66 -15.65 -4.42
CA ILE A 119 13.72 -16.63 -4.96
C ILE A 119 12.91 -16.11 -6.17
N VAL A 120 13.12 -14.88 -6.59
CA VAL A 120 12.42 -14.31 -7.76
C VAL A 120 13.35 -14.13 -8.95
#